data_43553f5302fdc283bad574ad0a2e1918
#
_entry.id   43553f5302fdc283bad574ad0a2e1918
#
_cell.length_a   1.000
_cell.length_b   1.000
_cell.length_c   1.000
_cell.angle_alpha   90.00
_cell.angle_beta   90.00
_cell.angle_gamma   90.00
#
_symmetry.space_group_name_H-M   'P 1'
#
loop_
_entity.id
_entity.type
_entity.pdbx_description
1 polymer ?
#
loop_
_entity_poly.entity_id
_entity_poly.type
_entity_poly.pdbx_seq_one_letter_code
_entity_poly.pdbx_strand_id
1 'polypeptide(L)'
;MRENVAAQDFEVVSKYQPTGDQPRAISQLVSGINAGVKEQILLGATGTGKTFTISNVIKTVKKPTLVLSHNKTLAGQLYGELKEFFPNNAVEYFVSYYDYYQPEAYVPSSDTFIEKDSAVNDEIDQLRNSATSSLLSRRDVIVVASVSSIFGLGDPHQYQEHVINLRVGNEYGRDQLMRDLIGVQFTRNDIDFHRGSFRVRGDIVEIFPASEDEVALRIEFFGDEIDRIREINALTGETASERDFVSIYPAKHFMTDDNQMQRALNGIRQEMAAQVTKFEQEGKLLEAQRIKQRTEYDLAMLEEMGFVGGIENYSRWMDGRQAGEPPFTLLDFFPEDFLIIVDESHVTMPQVRGMFNGDRARKETLVNYGFRLPSALDNRPLKLPEFEKHVNQIIYMSATP
;
A
#
# COMPACT_ATOMS: atom_id res chain seq x y z
N MET A 1 2.99 -20.88 -7.09
CA MET A 1 1.66 -21.49 -7.37
C MET A 1 0.71 -20.92 -6.34
N ARG A 2 -0.30 -20.16 -6.76
CA ARG A 2 -1.36 -19.73 -5.84
C ARG A 2 -2.12 -20.97 -5.42
N GLU A 3 -1.89 -21.50 -4.21
CA GLU A 3 -2.76 -22.54 -3.66
C GLU A 3 -4.17 -21.94 -3.57
N ASN A 4 -5.14 -22.71 -4.04
CA ASN A 4 -6.56 -22.36 -4.07
C ASN A 4 -7.06 -21.97 -2.68
N VAL A 5 -6.98 -20.71 -2.33
CA VAL A 5 -7.90 -20.16 -1.33
C VAL A 5 -9.28 -20.25 -1.98
N ALA A 6 -10.19 -20.99 -1.35
CA ALA A 6 -11.55 -21.15 -1.84
C ALA A 6 -12.11 -19.74 -2.11
N ALA A 7 -12.37 -19.45 -3.39
CA ALA A 7 -12.88 -18.15 -3.80
C ALA A 7 -14.23 -17.97 -3.11
N GLN A 8 -14.29 -17.13 -2.09
CA GLN A 8 -15.56 -16.71 -1.54
C GLN A 8 -16.22 -15.82 -2.58
N ASP A 9 -17.48 -16.14 -2.89
CA ASP A 9 -18.28 -15.33 -3.79
C ASP A 9 -18.63 -14.00 -3.10
N PHE A 10 -18.74 -12.93 -3.86
CA PHE A 10 -19.29 -11.67 -3.35
C PHE A 10 -20.77 -11.84 -3.02
N GLU A 11 -21.15 -11.53 -1.78
CA GLU A 11 -22.52 -11.62 -1.30
C GLU A 11 -23.01 -10.24 -0.83
N VAL A 12 -24.02 -9.69 -1.53
CA VAL A 12 -24.68 -8.44 -1.11
C VAL A 12 -25.78 -8.77 -0.11
N VAL A 13 -25.61 -8.25 1.12
CA VAL A 13 -26.63 -8.31 2.17
C VAL A 13 -27.33 -6.95 2.22
N SER A 14 -28.61 -6.93 1.87
CA SER A 14 -29.40 -5.69 1.88
C SER A 14 -30.88 -5.97 2.10
N LYS A 15 -31.55 -5.04 2.79
CA LYS A 15 -33.03 -5.02 2.92
C LYS A 15 -33.70 -4.52 1.63
N TYR A 16 -32.93 -3.90 0.76
CA TYR A 16 -33.43 -3.28 -0.48
C TYR A 16 -33.19 -4.23 -1.67
N GLN A 17 -34.07 -4.10 -2.66
CA GLN A 17 -33.90 -4.71 -3.98
C GLN A 17 -33.69 -3.58 -5.01
N PRO A 18 -32.98 -3.83 -6.09
CA PRO A 18 -32.83 -2.86 -7.16
C PRO A 18 -34.19 -2.43 -7.73
N THR A 19 -34.46 -1.12 -7.79
CA THR A 19 -35.71 -0.54 -8.24
C THR A 19 -35.50 0.54 -9.29
N GLY A 20 -36.57 0.95 -9.98
CA GLY A 20 -36.52 1.99 -11.00
C GLY A 20 -35.60 1.60 -12.16
N ASP A 21 -34.64 2.47 -12.48
CA ASP A 21 -33.66 2.23 -13.56
C ASP A 21 -32.46 1.36 -13.13
N GLN A 22 -32.31 1.07 -11.83
CA GLN A 22 -31.17 0.30 -11.31
C GLN A 22 -31.02 -1.10 -11.95
N PRO A 23 -32.07 -1.93 -12.08
CA PRO A 23 -31.96 -3.24 -12.71
C PRO A 23 -31.43 -3.17 -14.15
N ARG A 24 -31.86 -2.16 -14.90
CA ARG A 24 -31.40 -1.92 -16.27
C ARG A 24 -29.95 -1.50 -16.29
N ALA A 25 -29.54 -0.56 -15.44
CA ALA A 25 -28.17 -0.08 -15.31
C ALA A 25 -27.22 -1.24 -14.94
N ILE A 26 -27.59 -2.06 -13.95
CA ILE A 26 -26.82 -3.25 -13.53
C ILE A 26 -26.65 -4.20 -14.72
N SER A 27 -27.74 -4.55 -15.41
CA SER A 27 -27.69 -5.47 -16.56
C SER A 27 -26.79 -4.95 -17.69
N GLN A 28 -26.86 -3.65 -17.99
CA GLN A 28 -26.05 -3.02 -19.04
C GLN A 28 -24.57 -3.01 -18.68
N LEU A 29 -24.21 -2.61 -17.44
CA LEU A 29 -22.84 -2.58 -16.96
C LEU A 29 -22.23 -3.99 -16.93
N VAL A 30 -22.95 -4.97 -16.41
CA VAL A 30 -22.51 -6.37 -16.38
C VAL A 30 -22.32 -6.93 -17.79
N SER A 31 -23.24 -6.65 -18.70
CA SER A 31 -23.12 -7.09 -20.10
C SER A 31 -21.91 -6.46 -20.79
N GLY A 32 -21.65 -5.16 -20.54
CA GLY A 32 -20.47 -4.47 -21.04
C GLY A 32 -19.17 -5.06 -20.49
N ILE A 33 -19.09 -5.35 -19.20
CA ILE A 33 -17.92 -5.99 -18.57
C ILE A 33 -17.68 -7.37 -19.21
N ASN A 34 -18.72 -8.20 -19.33
CA ASN A 34 -18.62 -9.54 -19.91
C ASN A 34 -18.25 -9.51 -21.40
N ALA A 35 -18.63 -8.45 -22.12
CA ALA A 35 -18.26 -8.22 -23.52
C ALA A 35 -16.85 -7.62 -23.68
N GLY A 36 -16.12 -7.35 -22.59
CA GLY A 36 -14.77 -6.79 -22.64
C GLY A 36 -14.73 -5.28 -22.91
N VAL A 37 -15.83 -4.55 -22.71
CA VAL A 37 -15.85 -3.10 -22.85
C VAL A 37 -14.92 -2.49 -21.80
N LYS A 38 -13.93 -1.72 -22.25
CA LYS A 38 -12.90 -1.17 -21.36
C LYS A 38 -13.44 -0.06 -20.46
N GLU A 39 -14.28 0.82 -20.99
CA GLU A 39 -14.77 2.01 -20.29
C GLU A 39 -16.28 2.12 -20.33
N GLN A 40 -16.91 2.36 -19.19
CA GLN A 40 -18.36 2.54 -19.07
C GLN A 40 -18.65 3.73 -18.14
N ILE A 41 -19.81 4.35 -18.31
CA ILE A 41 -20.24 5.49 -17.47
C ILE A 41 -21.58 5.15 -16.83
N LEU A 42 -21.65 5.33 -15.50
CA LEU A 42 -22.90 5.31 -14.74
C LEU A 42 -23.26 6.75 -14.34
N LEU A 43 -24.28 7.31 -15.01
CA LEU A 43 -24.83 8.61 -14.67
C LEU A 43 -26.00 8.45 -13.74
N GLY A 44 -25.99 9.18 -12.62
CA GLY A 44 -27.07 9.18 -11.66
C GLY A 44 -26.95 10.34 -10.69
N ALA A 45 -28.05 11.03 -10.44
CA ALA A 45 -28.09 12.12 -9.47
C ALA A 45 -27.67 11.63 -8.06
N THR A 46 -27.34 12.56 -7.18
CA THR A 46 -27.07 12.24 -5.79
C THR A 46 -28.31 11.62 -5.15
N GLY A 47 -28.12 10.57 -4.35
CA GLY A 47 -29.22 9.86 -3.69
C GLY A 47 -29.97 8.82 -4.54
N THR A 48 -29.58 8.59 -5.80
CA THR A 48 -30.21 7.54 -6.67
C THR A 48 -29.74 6.12 -6.38
N GLY A 49 -28.89 5.92 -5.37
CA GLY A 49 -28.37 4.61 -4.99
C GLY A 49 -27.27 4.10 -5.94
N LYS A 50 -26.38 4.98 -6.42
CA LYS A 50 -25.23 4.57 -7.26
C LYS A 50 -24.39 3.50 -6.56
N THR A 51 -24.08 3.67 -5.26
CA THR A 51 -23.31 2.68 -4.47
C THR A 51 -24.00 1.33 -4.45
N PHE A 52 -25.32 1.28 -4.27
CA PHE A 52 -26.08 0.03 -4.30
C PHE A 52 -26.10 -0.60 -5.70
N THR A 53 -26.18 0.21 -6.75
CA THR A 53 -26.09 -0.24 -8.13
C THR A 53 -24.76 -0.93 -8.41
N ILE A 54 -23.63 -0.28 -8.06
CA ILE A 54 -22.29 -0.88 -8.28
C ILE A 54 -22.06 -2.10 -7.40
N SER A 55 -22.60 -2.15 -6.18
CA SER A 55 -22.51 -3.34 -5.33
C SER A 55 -23.14 -4.57 -6.00
N ASN A 56 -24.27 -4.40 -6.67
CA ASN A 56 -24.90 -5.47 -7.44
C ASN A 56 -24.10 -5.84 -8.72
N VAL A 57 -23.41 -4.88 -9.33
CA VAL A 57 -22.47 -5.17 -10.43
C VAL A 57 -21.29 -5.99 -9.92
N ILE A 58 -20.62 -5.58 -8.83
CA ILE A 58 -19.49 -6.29 -8.22
C ILE A 58 -19.86 -7.72 -7.86
N LYS A 59 -21.01 -7.90 -7.17
CA LYS A 59 -21.56 -9.23 -6.85
C LYS A 59 -21.69 -10.13 -8.07
N THR A 60 -22.12 -9.57 -9.20
CA THR A 60 -22.41 -10.33 -10.41
C THR A 60 -21.15 -10.68 -11.19
N VAL A 61 -20.21 -9.73 -11.32
CA VAL A 61 -18.98 -9.94 -12.12
C VAL A 61 -17.87 -10.64 -11.36
N LYS A 62 -17.93 -10.66 -10.02
CA LYS A 62 -17.02 -11.37 -9.11
C LYS A 62 -15.54 -11.04 -9.31
N LYS A 63 -15.25 -9.79 -9.62
CA LYS A 63 -13.87 -9.30 -9.81
C LYS A 63 -13.39 -8.54 -8.58
N PRO A 64 -12.12 -8.70 -8.16
CA PRO A 64 -11.50 -7.76 -7.23
C PRO A 64 -11.70 -6.34 -7.73
N THR A 65 -12.08 -5.43 -6.85
CA THR A 65 -12.53 -4.10 -7.27
C THR A 65 -11.82 -3.01 -6.50
N LEU A 66 -11.30 -2.01 -7.23
CA LEU A 66 -10.82 -0.75 -6.69
C LEU A 66 -11.91 0.31 -6.85
N VAL A 67 -12.36 0.90 -5.75
CA VAL A 67 -13.26 2.07 -5.75
C VAL A 67 -12.43 3.31 -5.42
N LEU A 68 -12.26 4.20 -6.40
CA LEU A 68 -11.43 5.38 -6.27
C LEU A 68 -12.28 6.62 -6.00
N SER A 69 -11.98 7.34 -4.93
CA SER A 69 -12.64 8.58 -4.53
C SER A 69 -11.64 9.73 -4.42
N HIS A 70 -12.08 10.96 -4.62
CA HIS A 70 -11.21 12.13 -4.68
C HIS A 70 -10.76 12.67 -3.31
N ASN A 71 -11.40 12.27 -2.22
CA ASN A 71 -10.98 12.66 -0.88
C ASN A 71 -11.22 11.59 0.18
N LYS A 72 -10.53 11.75 1.34
CA LYS A 72 -10.55 10.81 2.46
C LYS A 72 -11.95 10.64 3.08
N THR A 73 -12.72 11.72 3.19
CA THR A 73 -14.06 11.70 3.82
C THR A 73 -15.06 10.90 2.99
N LEU A 74 -15.12 11.15 1.69
CA LEU A 74 -16.01 10.40 0.79
C LEU A 74 -15.54 8.94 0.64
N ALA A 75 -14.24 8.68 0.60
CA ALA A 75 -13.72 7.32 0.64
C ALA A 75 -14.18 6.59 1.92
N GLY A 76 -14.15 7.26 3.08
CA GLY A 76 -14.63 6.70 4.35
C GLY A 76 -16.14 6.40 4.34
N GLN A 77 -16.95 7.28 3.75
CA GLN A 77 -18.38 7.04 3.58
C GLN A 77 -18.65 5.84 2.68
N LEU A 78 -17.99 5.76 1.50
CA LEU A 78 -18.13 4.63 0.58
C LEU A 78 -17.65 3.31 1.21
N TYR A 79 -16.56 3.36 1.96
CA TYR A 79 -16.07 2.21 2.71
C TYR A 79 -17.12 1.68 3.69
N GLY A 80 -17.75 2.57 4.48
CA GLY A 80 -18.81 2.21 5.41
C GLY A 80 -20.03 1.59 4.69
N GLU A 81 -20.52 2.24 3.63
CA GLU A 81 -21.64 1.73 2.83
C GLU A 81 -21.34 0.36 2.20
N LEU A 82 -20.14 0.18 1.61
CA LEU A 82 -19.75 -1.09 1.00
C LEU A 82 -19.55 -2.20 2.06
N LYS A 83 -19.03 -1.87 3.22
CA LYS A 83 -18.88 -2.83 4.33
C LYS A 83 -20.24 -3.32 4.85
N GLU A 84 -21.26 -2.43 4.87
CA GLU A 84 -22.63 -2.85 5.18
C GLU A 84 -23.23 -3.77 4.11
N PHE A 85 -22.95 -3.52 2.82
CA PHE A 85 -23.45 -4.36 1.72
C PHE A 85 -22.68 -5.69 1.60
N PHE A 86 -21.42 -5.75 2.00
CA PHE A 86 -20.54 -6.92 1.89
C PHE A 86 -19.94 -7.34 3.23
N PRO A 87 -20.77 -7.68 4.24
CA PRO A 87 -20.27 -7.96 5.58
C PRO A 87 -19.39 -9.21 5.68
N ASN A 88 -19.49 -10.14 4.71
CA ASN A 88 -18.76 -11.40 4.67
C ASN A 88 -17.55 -11.37 3.72
N ASN A 89 -17.34 -10.28 2.99
CA ASN A 89 -16.23 -10.13 2.04
C ASN A 89 -15.17 -9.14 2.57
N ALA A 90 -13.98 -9.16 1.98
CA ALA A 90 -12.93 -8.21 2.34
C ALA A 90 -13.23 -6.84 1.73
N VAL A 91 -13.78 -5.95 2.53
CA VAL A 91 -13.89 -4.52 2.18
C VAL A 91 -12.80 -3.78 2.94
N GLU A 92 -11.89 -3.20 2.18
CA GLU A 92 -10.65 -2.59 2.67
C GLU A 92 -10.62 -1.08 2.41
N TYR A 93 -9.81 -0.37 3.21
CA TYR A 93 -9.69 1.07 3.14
C TYR A 93 -8.24 1.49 2.91
N PHE A 94 -7.99 2.24 1.84
CA PHE A 94 -6.63 2.63 1.46
C PHE A 94 -6.56 4.13 1.13
N VAL A 95 -6.26 4.94 2.14
CA VAL A 95 -6.10 6.39 2.00
C VAL A 95 -4.73 6.84 2.53
N SER A 96 -4.42 8.11 2.46
CA SER A 96 -3.23 8.64 3.11
C SER A 96 -3.27 8.38 4.61
N TYR A 97 -2.22 7.72 5.15
CA TYR A 97 -2.12 7.41 6.58
C TYR A 97 -1.63 8.59 7.42
N TYR A 98 -1.44 9.75 6.82
CA TYR A 98 -1.10 10.97 7.55
C TYR A 98 -2.36 11.71 8.02
N ASP A 99 -2.44 12.00 9.31
CA ASP A 99 -3.44 12.94 9.85
C ASP A 99 -3.05 14.37 9.54
N TYR A 100 -1.74 14.64 9.57
CA TYR A 100 -1.13 15.87 9.14
C TYR A 100 0.06 15.54 8.25
N TYR A 101 0.17 16.24 7.13
CA TYR A 101 1.27 16.08 6.19
C TYR A 101 1.72 17.41 5.62
N GLN A 102 2.91 17.85 6.02
CA GLN A 102 3.64 18.94 5.41
C GLN A 102 4.78 18.33 4.57
N PRO A 103 4.68 18.37 3.24
CA PRO A 103 5.76 17.88 2.40
C PRO A 103 7.01 18.74 2.54
N GLU A 104 8.17 18.12 2.44
CA GLU A 104 9.44 18.82 2.32
C GLU A 104 9.41 19.75 1.10
N ALA A 105 9.82 20.98 1.28
CA ALA A 105 9.84 21.99 0.22
C ALA A 105 10.97 23.00 0.43
N TYR A 106 11.38 23.69 -0.64
CA TYR A 106 12.29 24.80 -0.57
C TYR A 106 11.72 25.99 -1.34
N VAL A 107 11.80 27.17 -0.72
CA VAL A 107 11.35 28.44 -1.30
C VAL A 107 12.57 29.30 -1.60
N PRO A 108 13.08 29.33 -2.87
CA PRO A 108 14.31 30.02 -3.22
C PRO A 108 14.28 31.53 -2.95
N SER A 109 13.11 32.17 -3.09
CA SER A 109 12.96 33.61 -2.93
C SER A 109 13.19 34.10 -1.49
N SER A 110 12.97 33.23 -0.50
CA SER A 110 13.17 33.53 0.93
C SER A 110 14.28 32.70 1.57
N ASP A 111 14.98 31.87 0.79
CA ASP A 111 15.98 30.88 1.27
C ASP A 111 15.42 30.04 2.45
N THR A 112 14.16 29.61 2.32
CA THR A 112 13.47 28.89 3.38
C THR A 112 13.32 27.42 3.03
N PHE A 113 13.96 26.55 3.82
CA PHE A 113 13.75 25.13 3.76
C PHE A 113 12.63 24.73 4.72
N ILE A 114 11.64 24.02 4.23
CA ILE A 114 10.52 23.47 4.99
C ILE A 114 10.80 21.98 5.14
N GLU A 115 11.04 21.54 6.38
CA GLU A 115 11.20 20.12 6.66
C GLU A 115 9.89 19.36 6.48
N LYS A 116 10.01 18.08 6.12
CA LYS A 116 8.87 17.18 6.15
C LYS A 116 8.40 17.04 7.60
N ASP A 117 7.12 17.33 7.82
CA ASP A 117 6.45 17.09 9.09
C ASP A 117 5.19 16.25 8.85
N SER A 118 5.01 15.21 9.63
CA SER A 118 3.89 14.30 9.44
C SER A 118 3.54 13.55 10.73
N ALA A 119 2.25 13.42 10.99
CA ALA A 119 1.72 12.55 12.02
C ALA A 119 1.05 11.35 11.35
N VAL A 120 1.53 10.17 11.66
CA VAL A 120 0.98 8.89 11.15
C VAL A 120 -0.24 8.51 11.99
N ASN A 121 -1.30 8.11 11.32
CA ASN A 121 -2.46 7.51 11.95
C ASN A 121 -2.31 5.98 11.92
N ASP A 122 -2.14 5.39 13.09
CA ASP A 122 -1.88 3.95 13.24
C ASP A 122 -3.04 3.08 12.77
N GLU A 123 -4.29 3.53 12.93
CA GLU A 123 -5.46 2.81 12.45
C GLU A 123 -5.50 2.76 10.92
N ILE A 124 -5.20 3.89 10.26
CA ILE A 124 -5.14 3.93 8.80
C ILE A 124 -3.95 3.14 8.27
N ASP A 125 -2.82 3.14 8.96
CA ASP A 125 -1.68 2.31 8.60
C ASP A 125 -2.02 0.82 8.67
N GLN A 126 -2.73 0.39 9.72
CA GLN A 126 -3.27 -0.96 9.85
C GLN A 126 -4.20 -1.32 8.67
N LEU A 127 -5.16 -0.46 8.33
CA LEU A 127 -6.10 -0.68 7.22
C LEU A 127 -5.38 -0.79 5.86
N ARG A 128 -4.29 -0.05 5.66
CA ARG A 128 -3.46 -0.16 4.45
C ARG A 128 -2.73 -1.50 4.37
N ASN A 129 -2.19 -1.98 5.48
CA ASN A 129 -1.56 -3.30 5.56
C ASN A 129 -2.60 -4.41 5.36
N SER A 130 -3.81 -4.27 5.91
CA SER A 130 -4.94 -5.17 5.67
C SER A 130 -5.32 -5.23 4.19
N ALA A 131 -5.41 -4.09 3.50
CA ALA A 131 -5.73 -4.03 2.09
C ALA A 131 -4.72 -4.80 1.22
N THR A 132 -3.43 -4.61 1.44
CA THR A 132 -2.39 -5.30 0.66
C THR A 132 -2.33 -6.80 0.93
N SER A 133 -2.45 -7.23 2.19
CA SER A 133 -2.50 -8.65 2.54
C SER A 133 -3.74 -9.34 1.99
N SER A 134 -4.91 -8.69 2.04
CA SER A 134 -6.15 -9.19 1.46
C SER A 134 -6.04 -9.36 -0.06
N LEU A 135 -5.47 -8.38 -0.78
CA LEU A 135 -5.28 -8.45 -2.24
C LEU A 135 -4.37 -9.62 -2.67
N LEU A 136 -3.39 -9.98 -1.85
CA LEU A 136 -2.48 -11.09 -2.14
C LEU A 136 -3.04 -12.46 -1.74
N SER A 137 -3.97 -12.52 -0.77
CA SER A 137 -4.51 -13.77 -0.22
C SER A 137 -5.90 -14.13 -0.72
N ARG A 138 -6.71 -13.16 -1.18
CA ARG A 138 -8.14 -13.35 -1.52
C ARG A 138 -8.47 -12.78 -2.90
N ARG A 139 -9.63 -13.18 -3.43
CA ARG A 139 -10.17 -12.61 -4.67
C ARG A 139 -11.46 -11.82 -4.45
N ASP A 140 -12.13 -12.01 -3.33
CA ASP A 140 -13.37 -11.32 -2.96
C ASP A 140 -13.06 -10.01 -2.21
N VAL A 141 -12.21 -9.16 -2.81
CA VAL A 141 -11.68 -7.94 -2.20
C VAL A 141 -12.23 -6.71 -2.91
N ILE A 142 -12.73 -5.76 -2.12
CA ILE A 142 -13.09 -4.41 -2.54
C ILE A 142 -12.22 -3.44 -1.78
N VAL A 143 -11.36 -2.68 -2.46
CA VAL A 143 -10.56 -1.64 -1.82
C VAL A 143 -11.14 -0.28 -2.15
N VAL A 144 -11.55 0.46 -1.14
CA VAL A 144 -11.94 1.86 -1.27
C VAL A 144 -10.74 2.74 -1.00
N ALA A 145 -10.31 3.50 -2.01
CA ALA A 145 -9.09 4.26 -1.94
C ALA A 145 -9.28 5.74 -2.35
N SER A 146 -8.40 6.58 -1.84
CA SER A 146 -8.19 7.92 -2.38
C SER A 146 -7.10 7.90 -3.45
N VAL A 147 -6.76 9.06 -4.01
CA VAL A 147 -5.63 9.19 -4.95
C VAL A 147 -4.28 8.76 -4.37
N SER A 148 -4.18 8.51 -3.07
CA SER A 148 -2.98 7.89 -2.47
C SER A 148 -2.65 6.52 -3.08
N SER A 149 -3.61 5.85 -3.69
CA SER A 149 -3.43 4.57 -4.39
C SER A 149 -2.50 4.61 -5.60
N ILE A 150 -2.30 5.79 -6.18
CA ILE A 150 -1.37 5.97 -7.32
C ILE A 150 0.04 6.42 -6.91
N PHE A 151 0.32 6.52 -5.61
CA PHE A 151 1.65 6.82 -5.08
C PHE A 151 2.44 5.53 -4.81
N GLY A 152 3.78 5.66 -4.76
CA GLY A 152 4.68 4.55 -4.49
C GLY A 152 4.37 3.83 -3.17
N LEU A 153 4.30 2.51 -3.21
CA LEU A 153 3.95 1.67 -2.07
C LEU A 153 5.05 0.63 -1.76
N GLY A 154 5.75 0.14 -2.76
CA GLY A 154 6.72 -0.96 -2.68
C GLY A 154 6.39 -2.04 -3.70
N ASP A 155 7.38 -2.87 -4.02
CA ASP A 155 7.23 -3.95 -4.99
C ASP A 155 6.37 -5.10 -4.41
N PRO A 156 5.19 -5.41 -5.00
CA PRO A 156 4.34 -6.49 -4.52
C PRO A 156 5.00 -7.88 -4.62
N HIS A 157 5.93 -8.08 -5.56
CA HIS A 157 6.67 -9.35 -5.69
C HIS A 157 7.61 -9.54 -4.51
N GLN A 158 8.39 -8.51 -4.18
CA GLN A 158 9.25 -8.52 -3.00
C GLN A 158 8.44 -8.71 -1.72
N TYR A 159 7.32 -8.02 -1.60
CA TYR A 159 6.42 -8.16 -0.45
C TYR A 159 5.87 -9.58 -0.31
N GLN A 160 5.50 -10.23 -1.42
CA GLN A 160 4.97 -11.60 -1.44
C GLN A 160 6.06 -12.66 -1.20
N GLU A 161 7.27 -12.47 -1.73
CA GLU A 161 8.40 -13.39 -1.53
C GLU A 161 8.85 -13.48 -0.07
N HIS A 162 8.63 -12.42 0.71
CA HIS A 162 8.99 -12.35 2.12
C HIS A 162 7.87 -12.80 3.07
N VAL A 163 6.77 -13.37 2.56
CA VAL A 163 5.70 -13.92 3.42
C VAL A 163 6.20 -15.17 4.14
N ILE A 164 6.10 -15.17 5.48
CA ILE A 164 6.44 -16.33 6.32
C ILE A 164 5.21 -17.23 6.41
N ASN A 165 5.35 -18.47 5.93
CA ASN A 165 4.28 -19.45 5.95
C ASN A 165 4.57 -20.51 7.03
N LEU A 166 3.69 -20.64 8.01
CA LEU A 166 3.80 -21.57 9.11
C LEU A 166 2.66 -22.59 9.07
N ARG A 167 3.01 -23.85 9.29
CA ARG A 167 2.05 -24.96 9.35
C ARG A 167 2.36 -25.85 10.54
N VAL A 168 1.32 -26.30 11.27
CA VAL A 168 1.43 -27.27 12.34
C VAL A 168 2.08 -28.56 11.83
N GLY A 169 3.02 -29.11 12.60
CA GLY A 169 3.79 -30.30 12.26
C GLY A 169 4.99 -30.07 11.35
N ASN A 170 5.26 -28.82 10.91
CA ASN A 170 6.47 -28.53 10.15
C ASN A 170 7.66 -28.28 11.08
N GLU A 171 8.82 -28.79 10.66
CA GLU A 171 10.11 -28.42 11.27
C GLU A 171 10.41 -26.96 10.90
N TYR A 172 10.35 -26.09 11.89
CA TYR A 172 10.62 -24.66 11.75
C TYR A 172 11.09 -24.14 13.12
N GLY A 173 12.39 -24.06 13.31
CA GLY A 173 12.94 -23.74 14.62
C GLY A 173 12.51 -22.33 15.10
N ARG A 174 12.22 -22.23 16.41
CA ARG A 174 11.85 -20.95 17.05
C ARG A 174 12.86 -19.83 16.75
N ASP A 175 14.15 -20.12 16.83
CA ASP A 175 15.20 -19.11 16.59
C ASP A 175 15.28 -18.70 15.10
N GLN A 176 14.91 -19.60 14.20
CA GLN A 176 14.74 -19.26 12.77
C GLN A 176 13.57 -18.32 12.59
N LEU A 177 12.41 -18.62 13.19
CA LEU A 177 11.23 -17.73 13.12
C LEU A 177 11.55 -16.31 13.63
N MET A 178 12.30 -16.18 14.72
CA MET A 178 12.69 -14.87 15.24
C MET A 178 13.57 -14.09 14.24
N ARG A 179 14.53 -14.74 13.58
CA ARG A 179 15.35 -14.10 12.55
C ARG A 179 14.53 -13.67 11.36
N ASP A 180 13.62 -14.53 10.91
CA ASP A 180 12.78 -14.25 9.75
C ASP A 180 11.79 -13.11 10.04
N LEU A 181 11.22 -13.05 11.26
CA LEU A 181 10.37 -11.93 11.69
C LEU A 181 11.12 -10.60 11.67
N ILE A 182 12.37 -10.56 12.16
CA ILE A 182 13.22 -9.35 12.07
C ILE A 182 13.50 -9.01 10.60
N GLY A 183 13.79 -10.02 9.76
CA GLY A 183 14.00 -9.84 8.32
C GLY A 183 12.81 -9.22 7.60
N VAL A 184 11.58 -9.52 8.04
CA VAL A 184 10.34 -8.95 7.50
C VAL A 184 9.83 -7.74 8.30
N GLN A 185 10.75 -7.05 8.98
CA GLN A 185 10.56 -5.76 9.65
C GLN A 185 9.65 -5.77 10.89
N PHE A 186 9.45 -6.92 11.53
CA PHE A 186 8.88 -6.97 12.89
C PHE A 186 9.94 -6.58 13.91
N THR A 187 9.50 -5.93 14.98
CA THR A 187 10.36 -5.58 16.10
C THR A 187 10.10 -6.50 17.29
N ARG A 188 11.18 -6.99 17.93
CA ARG A 188 11.00 -7.73 19.18
C ARG A 188 10.69 -6.77 20.32
N ASN A 189 9.56 -6.97 20.99
CA ASN A 189 9.21 -6.20 22.17
C ASN A 189 8.45 -7.09 23.16
N ASP A 190 9.15 -7.54 24.20
CA ASP A 190 8.59 -8.47 25.20
C ASP A 190 7.73 -7.73 26.24
N ILE A 191 7.74 -6.40 26.28
CA ILE A 191 7.04 -5.55 27.26
C ILE A 191 5.81 -4.89 26.63
N ASP A 192 6.01 -4.14 25.55
CA ASP A 192 4.97 -3.41 24.83
C ASP A 192 4.63 -4.15 23.53
N PHE A 193 3.57 -4.97 23.60
CA PHE A 193 3.13 -5.81 22.49
C PHE A 193 2.13 -5.04 21.63
N HIS A 194 2.61 -4.54 20.49
CA HIS A 194 1.86 -3.72 19.55
C HIS A 194 1.96 -4.28 18.12
N ARG A 195 1.19 -3.76 17.19
CA ARG A 195 1.20 -4.17 15.76
C ARG A 195 2.60 -4.07 15.17
N GLY A 196 2.98 -5.06 14.36
CA GLY A 196 4.32 -5.15 13.78
C GLY A 196 5.41 -5.54 14.81
N SER A 197 5.02 -6.03 16.00
CA SER A 197 5.96 -6.57 16.97
C SER A 197 5.73 -8.06 17.24
N PHE A 198 6.74 -8.70 17.84
CA PHE A 198 6.63 -10.05 18.39
C PHE A 198 7.28 -10.12 19.76
N ARG A 199 6.84 -11.05 20.56
CA ARG A 199 7.42 -11.34 21.88
C ARG A 199 7.64 -12.83 22.06
N VAL A 200 8.58 -13.19 22.94
CA VAL A 200 9.00 -14.59 23.15
C VAL A 200 8.92 -14.93 24.63
N ARG A 201 8.28 -16.06 24.95
CA ARG A 201 8.17 -16.59 26.29
C ARG A 201 8.38 -18.11 26.27
N GLY A 202 9.58 -18.57 26.63
CA GLY A 202 9.93 -20.00 26.55
C GLY A 202 9.87 -20.50 25.11
N ASP A 203 9.06 -21.52 24.86
CA ASP A 203 8.87 -22.12 23.54
C ASP A 203 7.68 -21.51 22.78
N ILE A 204 7.25 -20.32 23.17
CA ILE A 204 6.12 -19.61 22.54
C ILE A 204 6.63 -18.32 21.92
N VAL A 205 6.24 -18.09 20.65
CA VAL A 205 6.39 -16.82 19.95
C VAL A 205 5.01 -16.25 19.69
N GLU A 206 4.74 -15.06 20.19
CA GLU A 206 3.52 -14.33 19.91
C GLU A 206 3.84 -13.20 18.93
N ILE A 207 3.03 -13.09 17.87
CA ILE A 207 3.25 -12.17 16.75
C ILE A 207 1.99 -11.34 16.57
N PHE A 208 2.12 -10.02 16.56
CA PHE A 208 1.01 -9.13 16.27
C PHE A 208 1.15 -8.59 14.84
N PRO A 209 0.41 -9.16 13.87
CA PRO A 209 0.53 -8.75 12.46
C PRO A 209 0.20 -7.26 12.28
N ALA A 210 0.87 -6.61 11.32
CA ALA A 210 0.63 -5.20 11.02
C ALA A 210 -0.76 -4.92 10.41
N SER A 211 -1.39 -5.96 9.82
CA SER A 211 -2.72 -5.92 9.21
C SER A 211 -3.88 -6.09 10.20
N GLU A 212 -3.60 -6.54 11.41
CA GLU A 212 -4.63 -6.90 12.39
C GLU A 212 -4.81 -5.78 13.42
N ASP A 213 -6.01 -5.71 14.01
CA ASP A 213 -6.40 -4.73 15.02
C ASP A 213 -6.37 -5.31 16.44
N GLU A 214 -6.97 -6.47 16.63
CA GLU A 214 -7.11 -7.10 17.94
C GLU A 214 -6.53 -8.51 17.99
N VAL A 215 -6.24 -9.11 16.83
CA VAL A 215 -5.83 -10.51 16.72
C VAL A 215 -4.32 -10.63 16.61
N ALA A 216 -3.73 -11.42 17.50
CA ALA A 216 -2.34 -11.84 17.40
C ALA A 216 -2.24 -13.35 17.20
N LEU A 217 -1.11 -13.80 16.70
CA LEU A 217 -0.80 -15.21 16.51
C LEU A 217 0.07 -15.70 17.65
N ARG A 218 -0.25 -16.86 18.19
CA ARG A 218 0.59 -17.58 19.16
C ARG A 218 1.07 -18.87 18.53
N ILE A 219 2.39 -18.98 18.33
CA ILE A 219 3.06 -20.14 17.79
C ILE A 219 3.73 -20.88 18.93
N GLU A 220 3.35 -22.12 19.17
CA GLU A 220 3.89 -22.99 20.20
C GLU A 220 4.80 -24.02 19.56
N PHE A 221 6.00 -24.20 20.14
CA PHE A 221 7.00 -25.12 19.64
C PHE A 221 7.21 -26.29 20.57
N PHE A 222 7.45 -27.47 20.01
CA PHE A 222 7.99 -28.62 20.71
C PHE A 222 9.34 -28.99 20.09
N GLY A 223 10.43 -28.54 20.70
CA GLY A 223 11.74 -28.56 20.06
C GLY A 223 11.77 -27.63 18.86
N ASP A 224 12.09 -28.16 17.68
CA ASP A 224 12.11 -27.41 16.40
C ASP A 224 10.84 -27.64 15.55
N GLU A 225 9.81 -28.30 16.10
CA GLU A 225 8.54 -28.52 15.42
C GLU A 225 7.47 -27.52 15.91
N ILE A 226 6.64 -27.04 14.99
CA ILE A 226 5.46 -26.22 15.32
C ILE A 226 4.37 -27.16 15.85
N ASP A 227 4.11 -27.14 17.17
CA ASP A 227 3.11 -27.98 17.83
C ASP A 227 1.70 -27.42 17.63
N ARG A 228 1.54 -26.08 17.78
CA ARG A 228 0.24 -25.42 17.65
C ARG A 228 0.35 -23.99 17.13
N ILE A 229 -0.70 -23.58 16.43
CA ILE A 229 -0.91 -22.20 16.00
C ILE A 229 -2.28 -21.75 16.50
N ARG A 230 -2.33 -20.63 17.24
CA ARG A 230 -3.57 -20.06 17.76
C ARG A 230 -3.70 -18.59 17.41
N GLU A 231 -4.93 -18.19 17.11
CA GLU A 231 -5.31 -16.78 17.14
C GLU A 231 -5.70 -16.42 18.56
N ILE A 232 -5.13 -15.34 19.06
CA ILE A 232 -5.38 -14.82 20.40
C ILE A 232 -5.81 -13.36 20.33
N ASN A 233 -6.60 -12.91 21.30
CA ASN A 233 -6.79 -11.49 21.49
C ASN A 233 -5.48 -10.87 22.00
N ALA A 234 -4.95 -9.86 21.31
CA ALA A 234 -3.65 -9.27 21.60
C ALA A 234 -3.58 -8.63 23.00
N LEU A 235 -4.70 -8.12 23.52
CA LEU A 235 -4.79 -7.46 24.82
C LEU A 235 -4.96 -8.44 25.96
N THR A 236 -5.91 -9.40 25.84
CA THR A 236 -6.27 -10.33 26.92
C THR A 236 -5.43 -11.62 26.89
N GLY A 237 -4.91 -11.99 25.73
CA GLY A 237 -4.21 -13.26 25.48
C GLY A 237 -5.15 -14.47 25.39
N GLU A 238 -6.46 -14.26 25.40
CA GLU A 238 -7.46 -15.33 25.26
C GLU A 238 -7.43 -15.91 23.84
N THR A 239 -7.52 -17.24 23.76
CA THR A 239 -7.55 -17.94 22.47
C THR A 239 -8.91 -17.74 21.80
N ALA A 240 -8.89 -17.19 20.58
CA ALA A 240 -10.07 -17.01 19.75
C ALA A 240 -10.31 -18.22 18.83
N SER A 241 -9.26 -18.76 18.21
CA SER A 241 -9.34 -19.93 17.34
C SER A 241 -8.01 -20.69 17.26
N GLU A 242 -8.06 -21.93 16.76
CA GLU A 242 -6.87 -22.70 16.37
C GLU A 242 -6.77 -22.74 14.84
N ARG A 243 -5.52 -22.75 14.31
CA ARG A 243 -5.21 -22.77 12.91
C ARG A 243 -4.20 -23.88 12.59
N ASP A 244 -4.38 -24.56 11.47
CA ASP A 244 -3.39 -25.50 10.96
C ASP A 244 -2.29 -24.81 10.15
N PHE A 245 -2.59 -23.62 9.61
CA PHE A 245 -1.72 -22.85 8.74
C PHE A 245 -1.97 -21.34 8.89
N VAL A 246 -0.90 -20.55 8.85
CA VAL A 246 -0.95 -19.09 8.80
C VAL A 246 0.12 -18.53 7.86
N SER A 247 -0.19 -17.38 7.23
CA SER A 247 0.74 -16.58 6.47
C SER A 247 0.97 -15.25 7.18
N ILE A 248 2.22 -14.93 7.48
CA ILE A 248 2.61 -13.67 8.14
C ILE A 248 3.21 -12.78 7.08
N TYR A 249 2.55 -11.67 6.79
CA TYR A 249 3.00 -10.67 5.84
C TYR A 249 4.01 -9.71 6.47
N PRO A 250 4.94 -9.13 5.69
CA PRO A 250 5.88 -8.13 6.19
C PRO A 250 5.18 -6.99 6.94
N ALA A 251 5.81 -6.49 8.00
CA ALA A 251 5.26 -5.39 8.79
C ALA A 251 5.31 -4.03 8.06
N LYS A 252 6.06 -3.93 6.96
CA LYS A 252 6.16 -2.73 6.11
C LYS A 252 6.11 -3.09 4.64
N HIS A 253 5.58 -2.18 3.82
CA HIS A 253 5.44 -2.40 2.37
C HIS A 253 6.77 -2.35 1.60
N PHE A 254 7.74 -1.54 2.07
CA PHE A 254 9.06 -1.46 1.45
C PHE A 254 9.95 -2.56 2.00
N MET A 255 10.14 -3.59 1.18
CA MET A 255 11.05 -4.70 1.43
C MET A 255 12.21 -4.65 0.45
N THR A 256 13.41 -4.93 0.94
CA THR A 256 14.63 -4.94 0.12
C THR A 256 15.55 -6.04 0.64
N ASP A 257 15.96 -6.96 -0.20
CA ASP A 257 16.94 -7.99 0.18
C ASP A 257 18.36 -7.40 0.34
N ASP A 258 19.24 -8.11 1.04
CA ASP A 258 20.60 -7.65 1.33
C ASP A 258 21.41 -7.33 0.07
N ASN A 259 21.23 -8.12 -1.00
CA ASN A 259 21.93 -7.90 -2.27
C ASN A 259 21.41 -6.63 -2.95
N GLN A 260 20.09 -6.41 -2.93
CA GLN A 260 19.50 -5.20 -3.48
C GLN A 260 19.87 -3.98 -2.64
N MET A 261 19.93 -4.10 -1.30
CA MET A 261 20.38 -3.03 -0.41
C MET A 261 21.82 -2.63 -0.75
N GLN A 262 22.75 -3.57 -0.93
CA GLN A 262 24.12 -3.27 -1.32
C GLN A 262 24.22 -2.58 -2.68
N ARG A 263 23.41 -3.01 -3.65
CA ARG A 263 23.29 -2.33 -4.97
C ARG A 263 22.76 -0.92 -4.82
N ALA A 264 21.72 -0.72 -3.99
CA ALA A 264 21.15 0.59 -3.71
C ALA A 264 22.17 1.53 -3.08
N LEU A 265 22.89 1.10 -2.04
CA LEU A 265 23.93 1.90 -1.38
C LEU A 265 25.02 2.34 -2.37
N ASN A 266 25.48 1.43 -3.23
CA ASN A 266 26.48 1.74 -4.24
C ASN A 266 25.93 2.72 -5.30
N GLY A 267 24.68 2.54 -5.75
CA GLY A 267 24.03 3.42 -6.70
C GLY A 267 23.84 4.84 -6.14
N ILE A 268 23.41 4.96 -4.89
CA ILE A 268 23.25 6.25 -4.20
C ILE A 268 24.60 6.97 -4.06
N ARG A 269 25.70 6.25 -3.72
CA ARG A 269 27.05 6.83 -3.65
C ARG A 269 27.52 7.37 -5.00
N GLN A 270 27.30 6.61 -6.08
CA GLN A 270 27.66 7.03 -7.43
C GLN A 270 26.85 8.24 -7.88
N GLU A 271 25.55 8.24 -7.64
CA GLU A 271 24.67 9.38 -7.97
C GLU A 271 25.06 10.63 -7.18
N MET A 272 25.36 10.50 -5.89
CA MET A 272 25.86 11.59 -5.05
C MET A 272 27.16 12.18 -5.62
N ALA A 273 28.14 11.34 -5.93
CA ALA A 273 29.43 11.80 -6.46
C ALA A 273 29.25 12.56 -7.78
N ALA A 274 28.38 12.03 -8.67
CA ALA A 274 28.07 12.68 -9.95
C ALA A 274 27.38 14.04 -9.74
N GLN A 275 26.42 14.11 -8.81
CA GLN A 275 25.69 15.36 -8.54
C GLN A 275 26.57 16.42 -7.87
N VAL A 276 27.44 16.03 -6.95
CA VAL A 276 28.44 16.92 -6.32
C VAL A 276 29.36 17.51 -7.40
N THR A 277 29.94 16.66 -8.25
CA THR A 277 30.80 17.10 -9.35
C THR A 277 30.08 18.08 -10.29
N LYS A 278 28.82 17.82 -10.62
CA LYS A 278 27.99 18.71 -11.43
C LYS A 278 27.83 20.07 -10.77
N PHE A 279 27.47 20.14 -9.49
CA PHE A 279 27.29 21.38 -8.76
C PHE A 279 28.59 22.17 -8.65
N GLU A 280 29.73 21.51 -8.40
CA GLU A 280 31.04 22.14 -8.37
C GLU A 280 31.40 22.79 -9.72
N GLN A 281 31.16 22.08 -10.85
CA GLN A 281 31.37 22.59 -12.19
C GLN A 281 30.46 23.79 -12.51
N GLU A 282 29.24 23.80 -11.97
CA GLU A 282 28.30 24.93 -12.10
C GLU A 282 28.61 26.09 -11.12
N GLY A 283 29.62 25.97 -10.24
CA GLY A 283 29.95 26.96 -9.23
C GLY A 283 28.98 26.99 -8.03
N LYS A 284 28.12 25.99 -7.90
CA LYS A 284 27.13 25.85 -6.82
C LYS A 284 27.71 25.09 -5.62
N LEU A 285 28.69 25.73 -4.95
CA LEU A 285 29.46 25.05 -3.89
C LEU A 285 28.61 24.74 -2.65
N LEU A 286 27.63 25.58 -2.34
CA LEU A 286 26.72 25.35 -1.21
C LEU A 286 25.82 24.14 -1.44
N GLU A 287 25.25 24.00 -2.64
CA GLU A 287 24.43 22.90 -3.06
C GLU A 287 25.24 21.58 -3.08
N ALA A 288 26.49 21.65 -3.56
CA ALA A 288 27.40 20.50 -3.54
C ALA A 288 27.68 20.01 -2.12
N GLN A 289 27.98 20.92 -1.19
CA GLN A 289 28.22 20.58 0.20
C GLN A 289 26.97 20.03 0.86
N ARG A 290 25.81 20.64 0.64
CA ARG A 290 24.53 20.28 1.23
C ARG A 290 24.12 18.85 0.84
N ILE A 291 24.13 18.54 -0.48
CA ILE A 291 23.74 17.21 -0.95
C ILE A 291 24.73 16.14 -0.48
N LYS A 292 26.03 16.46 -0.42
CA LYS A 292 27.05 15.53 0.06
C LYS A 292 26.82 15.16 1.52
N GLN A 293 26.74 16.15 2.41
CA GLN A 293 26.54 15.94 3.85
C GLN A 293 25.27 15.15 4.15
N ARG A 294 24.16 15.51 3.48
CA ARG A 294 22.88 14.83 3.66
C ARG A 294 22.96 13.37 3.22
N THR A 295 23.49 13.12 2.03
CA THR A 295 23.52 11.77 1.49
C THR A 295 24.50 10.86 2.24
N GLU A 296 25.66 11.40 2.69
CA GLU A 296 26.61 10.65 3.53
C GLU A 296 25.97 10.24 4.86
N TYR A 297 25.20 11.14 5.49
CA TYR A 297 24.45 10.82 6.71
C TYR A 297 23.39 9.73 6.45
N ASP A 298 22.60 9.89 5.39
CA ASP A 298 21.54 8.93 5.03
C ASP A 298 22.12 7.53 4.71
N LEU A 299 23.27 7.49 4.02
CA LEU A 299 23.99 6.23 3.74
C LEU A 299 24.48 5.56 5.01
N ALA A 300 25.07 6.29 5.95
CA ALA A 300 25.52 5.74 7.22
C ALA A 300 24.37 5.13 8.02
N MET A 301 23.22 5.82 8.08
CA MET A 301 22.01 5.31 8.74
C MET A 301 21.47 4.05 8.07
N LEU A 302 21.46 4.00 6.73
CA LEU A 302 21.02 2.82 5.98
C LEU A 302 21.96 1.63 6.21
N GLU A 303 23.28 1.84 6.29
CA GLU A 303 24.26 0.78 6.53
C GLU A 303 24.19 0.22 7.96
N GLU A 304 24.00 1.08 8.95
CA GLU A 304 24.00 0.69 10.37
C GLU A 304 22.63 0.19 10.86
N MET A 305 21.57 0.86 10.43
CA MET A 305 20.21 0.65 10.95
C MET A 305 19.25 0.02 9.94
N GLY A 306 19.65 -0.07 8.64
CA GLY A 306 18.75 -0.51 7.56
C GLY A 306 17.61 0.48 7.26
N PHE A 307 17.58 1.64 7.90
CA PHE A 307 16.51 2.64 7.77
C PHE A 307 17.03 4.05 7.93
N VAL A 308 16.39 5.00 7.23
CA VAL A 308 16.61 6.45 7.40
C VAL A 308 15.31 7.22 7.17
N GLY A 309 15.14 8.34 7.86
CA GLY A 309 14.02 9.25 7.60
C GLY A 309 14.07 9.81 6.17
N GLY A 310 13.01 9.59 5.39
CA GLY A 310 12.97 9.98 3.98
C GLY A 310 13.53 8.92 3.02
N ILE A 311 13.61 7.66 3.44
CA ILE A 311 14.04 6.52 2.61
C ILE A 311 13.29 6.46 1.26
N GLU A 312 12.06 6.92 1.22
CA GLU A 312 11.25 7.00 0.01
C GLU A 312 11.92 7.82 -1.12
N ASN A 313 12.80 8.77 -0.79
CA ASN A 313 13.56 9.53 -1.79
C ASN A 313 14.61 8.69 -2.53
N TYR A 314 14.92 7.52 -1.99
CA TYR A 314 15.82 6.52 -2.58
C TYR A 314 15.07 5.31 -3.15
N SER A 315 13.73 5.34 -3.22
CA SER A 315 12.87 4.20 -3.62
C SER A 315 13.30 3.57 -4.94
N ARG A 316 13.71 4.37 -5.95
CA ARG A 316 14.22 3.86 -7.23
C ARG A 316 15.39 2.89 -7.03
N TRP A 317 16.33 3.21 -6.16
CA TRP A 317 17.47 2.37 -5.86
C TRP A 317 17.08 1.14 -5.05
N MET A 318 16.15 1.29 -4.09
CA MET A 318 15.64 0.20 -3.27
C MET A 318 14.85 -0.82 -4.09
N ASP A 319 14.05 -0.36 -5.06
CA ASP A 319 13.26 -1.21 -5.96
C ASP A 319 14.07 -1.72 -7.17
N GLY A 320 15.29 -1.21 -7.40
CA GLY A 320 16.11 -1.56 -8.57
C GLY A 320 15.59 -1.00 -9.91
N ARG A 321 14.70 -0.01 -9.89
CA ARG A 321 14.12 0.61 -11.09
C ARG A 321 15.11 1.51 -11.82
N GLN A 322 14.89 1.67 -13.12
CA GLN A 322 15.60 2.65 -13.94
C GLN A 322 15.06 4.07 -13.71
N ALA A 323 15.88 5.07 -14.06
CA ALA A 323 15.45 6.46 -13.98
C ALA A 323 14.23 6.72 -14.87
N GLY A 324 13.19 7.34 -14.30
CA GLY A 324 11.94 7.66 -14.99
C GLY A 324 10.89 6.55 -15.02
N GLU A 325 11.23 5.32 -14.62
CA GLU A 325 10.24 4.25 -14.47
C GLU A 325 9.20 4.58 -13.38
N PRO A 326 7.93 4.20 -13.58
CA PRO A 326 6.89 4.41 -12.57
C PRO A 326 7.18 3.61 -11.31
N PRO A 327 6.80 4.11 -10.13
CA PRO A 327 6.87 3.31 -8.90
C PRO A 327 5.81 2.22 -8.91
N PHE A 328 6.04 1.15 -8.15
CA PHE A 328 4.98 0.22 -7.79
C PHE A 328 3.99 0.91 -6.85
N THR A 329 2.70 0.67 -7.08
CA THR A 329 1.60 1.31 -6.38
C THR A 329 0.60 0.28 -5.87
N LEU A 330 -0.48 0.69 -5.23
CA LEU A 330 -1.56 -0.23 -4.85
C LEU A 330 -2.12 -1.00 -6.05
N LEU A 331 -2.12 -0.39 -7.25
CA LEU A 331 -2.66 -1.02 -8.46
C LEU A 331 -1.88 -2.28 -8.85
N ASP A 332 -0.59 -2.33 -8.51
CA ASP A 332 0.28 -3.47 -8.80
C ASP A 332 0.03 -4.68 -7.86
N PHE A 333 -0.67 -4.48 -6.74
CA PHE A 333 -1.11 -5.55 -5.84
C PHE A 333 -2.39 -6.25 -6.32
N PHE A 334 -3.15 -5.61 -7.22
CA PHE A 334 -4.33 -6.22 -7.80
C PHE A 334 -3.97 -7.30 -8.85
N PRO A 335 -4.82 -8.31 -9.05
CA PRO A 335 -4.70 -9.21 -10.20
C PRO A 335 -5.05 -8.46 -11.50
N GLU A 336 -4.54 -8.93 -12.64
CA GLU A 336 -4.72 -8.26 -13.95
C GLU A 336 -6.18 -8.02 -14.35
N ASP A 337 -7.11 -8.87 -13.89
CA ASP A 337 -8.52 -8.84 -14.25
C ASP A 337 -9.42 -8.00 -13.35
N PHE A 338 -8.84 -7.13 -12.49
CA PHE A 338 -9.62 -6.33 -11.55
C PHE A 338 -10.45 -5.24 -12.24
N LEU A 339 -11.49 -4.80 -11.52
CA LEU A 339 -12.39 -3.72 -11.95
C LEU A 339 -12.02 -2.42 -11.21
N ILE A 340 -11.96 -1.30 -11.94
CA ILE A 340 -11.85 0.03 -11.33
C ILE A 340 -13.22 0.72 -11.40
N ILE A 341 -13.65 1.31 -10.29
CA ILE A 341 -14.83 2.17 -10.20
C ILE A 341 -14.36 3.53 -9.70
N VAL A 342 -14.63 4.56 -10.46
CA VAL A 342 -14.22 5.93 -10.12
C VAL A 342 -15.45 6.71 -9.67
N ASP A 343 -15.50 7.02 -8.37
CA ASP A 343 -16.58 7.83 -7.83
C ASP A 343 -16.33 9.31 -8.09
N GLU A 344 -17.43 10.07 -8.35
CA GLU A 344 -17.41 11.47 -8.75
C GLU A 344 -16.28 11.76 -9.76
N SER A 345 -16.30 11.00 -10.87
CA SER A 345 -15.22 10.92 -11.84
C SER A 345 -14.83 12.27 -12.45
N HIS A 346 -15.78 13.21 -12.53
CA HIS A 346 -15.54 14.59 -12.98
C HIS A 346 -14.59 15.38 -12.07
N VAL A 347 -14.41 14.97 -10.80
CA VAL A 347 -13.43 15.54 -9.85
C VAL A 347 -12.22 14.61 -9.71
N THR A 348 -12.45 13.31 -9.58
CA THR A 348 -11.40 12.33 -9.28
C THR A 348 -10.39 12.19 -10.42
N MET A 349 -10.82 12.12 -11.68
CA MET A 349 -9.90 11.97 -12.82
C MET A 349 -9.02 13.19 -13.07
N PRO A 350 -9.51 14.46 -13.01
CA PRO A 350 -8.65 15.63 -13.02
C PRO A 350 -7.60 15.63 -11.91
N GLN A 351 -7.95 15.14 -10.71
CA GLN A 351 -6.99 15.03 -9.61
C GLN A 351 -5.89 14.00 -9.92
N VAL A 352 -6.24 12.79 -10.39
CA VAL A 352 -5.25 11.79 -10.84
C VAL A 352 -4.30 12.39 -11.88
N ARG A 353 -4.82 13.15 -12.84
CA ARG A 353 -4.02 13.83 -13.88
C ARG A 353 -3.08 14.89 -13.31
N GLY A 354 -3.54 15.66 -12.31
CA GLY A 354 -2.81 16.81 -11.76
C GLY A 354 -1.72 16.46 -10.75
N MET A 355 -1.82 15.31 -10.07
CA MET A 355 -0.94 14.98 -8.94
C MET A 355 0.55 14.93 -9.32
N PHE A 356 0.88 14.35 -10.47
CA PHE A 356 2.27 14.25 -10.93
C PHE A 356 2.96 15.62 -11.08
N ASN A 357 2.30 16.58 -11.68
CA ASN A 357 2.91 17.88 -11.98
C ASN A 357 3.22 18.68 -10.70
N GLY A 358 2.34 18.65 -9.72
CA GLY A 358 2.55 19.32 -8.44
C GLY A 358 3.72 18.72 -7.64
N ASP A 359 3.78 17.38 -7.55
CA ASP A 359 4.89 16.70 -6.90
C ASP A 359 6.23 16.93 -7.60
N ARG A 360 6.22 16.87 -8.93
CA ARG A 360 7.40 17.09 -9.78
C ARG A 360 8.02 18.46 -9.57
N ALA A 361 7.23 19.52 -9.65
CA ALA A 361 7.71 20.89 -9.51
C ALA A 361 8.37 21.14 -8.15
N ARG A 362 7.77 20.64 -7.07
CA ARG A 362 8.31 20.72 -5.72
C ARG A 362 9.66 20.01 -5.59
N LYS A 363 9.76 18.78 -6.08
CA LYS A 363 10.99 17.97 -6.00
C LYS A 363 12.10 18.48 -6.91
N GLU A 364 11.80 19.01 -8.08
CA GLU A 364 12.79 19.66 -8.95
C GLU A 364 13.49 20.81 -8.23
N THR A 365 12.76 21.60 -7.45
CA THR A 365 13.36 22.65 -6.61
C THR A 365 14.30 22.06 -5.58
N LEU A 366 13.90 21.01 -4.85
CA LEU A 366 14.76 20.35 -3.87
C LEU A 366 16.05 19.79 -4.50
N VAL A 367 15.96 19.18 -5.68
CA VAL A 367 17.11 18.64 -6.41
C VAL A 367 18.02 19.76 -6.90
N ASN A 368 17.49 20.83 -7.50
CA ASN A 368 18.25 21.92 -8.06
C ASN A 368 19.03 22.74 -7.02
N TYR A 369 18.57 22.72 -5.78
CA TYR A 369 19.20 23.41 -4.65
C TYR A 369 19.94 22.50 -3.68
N GLY A 370 20.19 21.24 -4.07
CA GLY A 370 21.06 20.30 -3.35
C GLY A 370 20.46 19.72 -2.06
N PHE A 371 19.13 19.71 -1.91
CA PHE A 371 18.46 19.08 -0.77
C PHE A 371 18.18 17.59 -1.02
N ARG A 372 18.00 17.18 -2.27
CA ARG A 372 17.74 15.79 -2.67
C ARG A 372 18.51 15.41 -3.93
N LEU A 373 18.83 14.12 -4.05
CA LEU A 373 19.38 13.55 -5.27
C LEU A 373 18.34 13.49 -6.40
N PRO A 374 18.75 13.45 -7.68
CA PRO A 374 17.84 13.31 -8.81
C PRO A 374 16.89 12.10 -8.70
N SER A 375 17.32 11.00 -8.06
CA SER A 375 16.50 9.81 -7.82
C SER A 375 15.22 10.09 -7.02
N ALA A 376 15.19 11.14 -6.20
CA ALA A 376 13.99 11.56 -5.49
C ALA A 376 12.82 11.92 -6.42
N LEU A 377 13.11 12.28 -7.68
CA LEU A 377 12.10 12.56 -8.71
C LEU A 377 11.31 11.30 -9.13
N ASP A 378 11.86 10.11 -8.88
CA ASP A 378 11.24 8.84 -9.25
C ASP A 378 10.36 8.25 -8.12
N ASN A 379 10.39 8.85 -6.92
CA ASN A 379 9.37 8.66 -5.88
C ASN A 379 8.21 9.62 -6.16
N ARG A 380 7.27 9.22 -6.97
CA ARG A 380 6.24 10.09 -7.54
C ARG A 380 4.91 9.34 -7.73
N PRO A 381 3.79 10.04 -7.84
CA PRO A 381 2.57 9.40 -8.27
C PRO A 381 2.67 8.97 -9.76
N LEU A 382 1.81 8.04 -10.15
CA LEU A 382 1.65 7.65 -11.54
C LEU A 382 1.20 8.87 -12.39
N LYS A 383 1.71 8.94 -13.61
CA LYS A 383 1.13 9.79 -14.65
C LYS A 383 -0.18 9.17 -15.14
N LEU A 384 -1.09 9.98 -15.68
CA LEU A 384 -2.34 9.45 -16.23
C LEU A 384 -2.14 8.30 -17.24
N PRO A 385 -1.22 8.38 -18.23
CA PRO A 385 -0.99 7.25 -19.14
C PRO A 385 -0.43 5.99 -18.46
N GLU A 386 0.27 6.15 -17.33
CA GLU A 386 0.76 5.01 -16.53
C GLU A 386 -0.40 4.38 -15.74
N PHE A 387 -1.27 5.19 -15.14
CA PHE A 387 -2.52 4.72 -14.55
C PHE A 387 -3.40 3.96 -15.56
N GLU A 388 -3.58 4.52 -16.75
CA GLU A 388 -4.39 3.91 -17.84
C GLU A 388 -3.86 2.54 -18.31
N LYS A 389 -2.56 2.26 -18.12
CA LYS A 389 -1.98 0.94 -18.41
C LYS A 389 -2.43 -0.15 -17.43
N HIS A 390 -2.73 0.21 -16.18
CA HIS A 390 -3.26 -0.72 -15.18
C HIS A 390 -4.76 -0.98 -15.38
N VAL A 391 -5.44 -0.15 -16.15
CA VAL A 391 -6.89 -0.28 -16.36
C VAL A 391 -7.18 -1.43 -17.31
N ASN A 392 -7.72 -2.53 -16.77
CA ASN A 392 -8.37 -3.56 -17.55
C ASN A 392 -9.79 -3.13 -17.93
N GLN A 393 -10.62 -2.84 -16.93
CA GLN A 393 -11.98 -2.32 -17.13
C GLN A 393 -12.28 -1.26 -16.07
N ILE A 394 -12.98 -0.20 -16.46
CA ILE A 394 -13.29 0.93 -15.59
C ILE A 394 -14.72 1.40 -15.75
N ILE A 395 -15.38 1.71 -14.63
CA ILE A 395 -16.68 2.38 -14.57
C ILE A 395 -16.50 3.75 -13.95
N TYR A 396 -16.86 4.78 -14.69
CA TYR A 396 -16.93 6.13 -14.20
C TYR A 396 -18.31 6.41 -13.63
N MET A 397 -18.38 6.86 -12.37
CA MET A 397 -19.64 7.31 -11.76
C MET A 397 -19.65 8.84 -11.65
N SER A 398 -20.75 9.46 -12.02
CA SER A 398 -20.94 10.90 -11.85
C SER A 398 -22.42 11.27 -11.77
N ALA A 399 -22.71 12.37 -11.09
CA ALA A 399 -24.01 13.03 -11.15
C ALA A 399 -24.11 13.97 -12.35
N THR A 400 -22.97 14.40 -12.89
CA THR A 400 -22.84 15.27 -14.07
C THR A 400 -21.99 14.60 -15.13
N PRO A 401 -22.36 14.73 -16.42
CA PRO A 401 -21.62 14.13 -17.52
C PRO A 401 -20.20 14.73 -17.67
#